data_fae54ae4ab407a1903c03cada8e664c4
#
_entry.id   fae54ae4ab407a1903c03cada8e664c4
#
_cell.length_a   1.000
_cell.length_b   1.000
_cell.length_c   1.000
_cell.angle_alpha   90.00
_cell.angle_beta   90.00
_cell.angle_gamma   90.00
#
_symmetry.space_group_name_H-M   'P 1'
#
loop_
_entity.id
_entity.type
_entity.pdbx_description
1 polymer ?
#
loop_
_entity_poly.entity_id
_entity_poly.type
_entity_poly.pdbx_seq_one_letter_code
_entity_poly.pdbx_strand_id
1 'polypeptide(L)'
;GLRKANAKYYERRFNVKLDYDTEIIATIGSKEGLANMAQILASPGDTILVPNPAYPIHAFGFIINDANLVHYNINSEIDLMSEISSKVENSKKEIKAMILNFPSNPTAEICSLDFYKEIVPYAKKHNIILLSDLAYAEIYFDKNDRPPSILEVDGAKEIAVEFTSLSKSFSMPGWRMGFAVGNEYLISALTRIKSYLDYGAFTPIQVASATALNSDVSVIDEIRDIYRQRRDVLVESFSRSGWDIPSPKATMFAWSSLPEKYKHLSSLEFSKMLIEKADIAVSPGDGFGEYGEGYVRLSMVENEQRIRQAARNLKRLMDE
;
A
#
# COMPACT_ATOMS: atom_id res chain seq x y z
N GLY A 1 -15.29 21.99 1.58
CA GLY A 1 -14.51 21.96 0.34
C GLY A 1 -13.82 20.62 0.15
N LEU A 2 -12.72 20.37 0.89
CA LEU A 2 -11.85 19.19 0.68
C LEU A 2 -12.57 17.85 0.84
N ARG A 3 -13.32 17.62 1.93
CA ARG A 3 -14.08 16.37 2.15
C ARG A 3 -15.14 16.13 1.07
N LYS A 4 -15.82 17.19 0.60
CA LYS A 4 -16.76 17.11 -0.55
C LYS A 4 -16.04 16.72 -1.85
N ALA A 5 -14.84 17.23 -2.10
CA ALA A 5 -14.04 16.84 -3.27
C ALA A 5 -13.63 15.36 -3.21
N ASN A 6 -13.28 14.87 -2.02
CA ASN A 6 -12.95 13.45 -1.81
C ASN A 6 -14.19 12.55 -1.99
N ALA A 7 -15.37 12.94 -1.46
CA ALA A 7 -16.62 12.20 -1.69
C ALA A 7 -16.95 12.06 -3.18
N LYS A 8 -16.81 13.16 -3.96
CA LYS A 8 -16.98 13.14 -5.42
C LYS A 8 -15.95 12.26 -6.12
N TYR A 9 -14.71 12.25 -5.64
CA TYR A 9 -13.68 11.34 -6.15
C TYR A 9 -14.09 9.88 -5.95
N TYR A 10 -14.55 9.49 -4.76
CA TYR A 10 -15.02 8.13 -4.47
C TYR A 10 -16.24 7.75 -5.32
N GLU A 11 -17.21 8.65 -5.47
CA GLU A 11 -18.37 8.41 -6.32
C GLU A 11 -17.96 8.20 -7.79
N ARG A 12 -17.11 9.08 -8.34
CA ARG A 12 -16.63 8.98 -9.72
C ARG A 12 -15.74 7.76 -9.95
N ARG A 13 -14.86 7.44 -9.01
CA ARG A 13 -13.82 6.42 -9.16
C ARG A 13 -14.31 5.02 -8.85
N PHE A 14 -15.12 4.85 -7.82
CA PHE A 14 -15.54 3.58 -7.24
C PHE A 14 -17.05 3.38 -7.21
N ASN A 15 -17.82 4.36 -7.65
CA ASN A 15 -19.29 4.39 -7.49
C ASN A 15 -19.72 4.28 -6.00
N VAL A 16 -18.90 4.74 -5.08
CA VAL A 16 -19.14 4.72 -3.63
C VAL A 16 -19.61 6.10 -3.18
N LYS A 17 -20.80 6.18 -2.63
CA LYS A 17 -21.34 7.40 -2.02
C LYS A 17 -20.91 7.48 -0.57
N LEU A 18 -20.28 8.58 -0.20
CA LEU A 18 -19.80 8.86 1.15
C LEU A 18 -20.45 10.15 1.67
N ASP A 19 -20.91 10.12 2.92
CA ASP A 19 -21.23 11.34 3.64
C ASP A 19 -19.94 12.08 4.01
N TYR A 20 -19.75 13.24 3.40
CA TYR A 20 -18.54 14.03 3.62
C TYR A 20 -18.42 14.62 5.04
N ASP A 21 -19.49 14.63 5.84
CA ASP A 21 -19.48 15.15 7.20
C ASP A 21 -19.14 14.08 8.24
N THR A 22 -19.55 12.84 8.02
CA THR A 22 -19.42 11.73 8.99
C THR A 22 -18.48 10.61 8.56
N GLU A 23 -18.33 10.37 7.24
CA GLU A 23 -17.59 9.21 6.72
C GLU A 23 -16.23 9.58 6.13
N ILE A 24 -15.77 10.84 6.23
CA ILE A 24 -14.49 11.31 5.65
C ILE A 24 -13.73 12.22 6.60
N ILE A 25 -12.45 11.91 6.80
CA ILE A 25 -11.51 12.83 7.44
C ILE A 25 -10.23 12.97 6.61
N ALA A 26 -9.69 14.19 6.53
CA ALA A 26 -8.37 14.44 5.96
C ALA A 26 -7.27 14.07 6.97
N THR A 27 -6.19 13.46 6.47
CA THR A 27 -5.02 13.05 7.26
C THR A 27 -3.75 13.69 6.72
N ILE A 28 -2.70 13.78 7.54
CA ILE A 28 -1.38 14.29 7.14
C ILE A 28 -0.61 13.15 6.43
N GLY A 29 -1.16 12.72 5.28
CA GLY A 29 -0.83 11.49 4.56
C GLY A 29 -1.50 10.26 5.19
N SER A 30 -1.68 9.18 4.41
CA SER A 30 -2.31 7.93 4.86
C SER A 30 -1.58 7.28 6.05
N LYS A 31 -0.25 7.42 6.09
CA LYS A 31 0.59 6.86 7.16
C LYS A 31 0.23 7.42 8.54
N GLU A 32 -0.01 8.72 8.66
CA GLU A 32 -0.46 9.34 9.91
C GLU A 32 -1.85 8.86 10.30
N GLY A 33 -2.77 8.78 9.33
CA GLY A 33 -4.11 8.26 9.56
C GLY A 33 -4.10 6.82 10.09
N LEU A 34 -3.27 5.94 9.51
CA LEU A 34 -3.09 4.56 9.96
C LEU A 34 -2.48 4.50 11.37
N ALA A 35 -1.46 5.33 11.66
CA ALA A 35 -0.84 5.36 12.98
C ALA A 35 -1.84 5.79 14.08
N ASN A 36 -2.64 6.81 13.82
CA ASN A 36 -3.66 7.27 14.76
C ASN A 36 -4.82 6.27 14.88
N MET A 37 -5.19 5.59 13.78
CA MET A 37 -6.19 4.52 13.84
C MET A 37 -5.70 3.33 14.67
N ALA A 38 -4.40 2.99 14.60
CA ALA A 38 -3.83 1.97 15.44
C ALA A 38 -3.93 2.34 16.94
N GLN A 39 -3.72 3.61 17.30
CA GLN A 39 -3.90 4.08 18.69
C GLN A 39 -5.37 4.00 19.16
N ILE A 40 -6.32 4.16 18.26
CA ILE A 40 -7.76 4.04 18.57
C ILE A 40 -8.15 2.58 18.80
N LEU A 41 -7.64 1.69 17.96
CA LEU A 41 -8.08 0.30 17.92
C LEU A 41 -7.31 -0.61 18.86
N ALA A 42 -6.01 -0.37 19.07
CA ALA A 42 -5.16 -1.29 19.79
C ALA A 42 -4.93 -0.87 21.24
N SER A 43 -5.12 -1.82 22.14
CA SER A 43 -4.69 -1.79 23.53
C SER A 43 -3.61 -2.86 23.75
N PRO A 44 -2.79 -2.75 24.81
CA PRO A 44 -1.80 -3.77 25.15
C PRO A 44 -2.40 -5.17 25.17
N GLY A 45 -1.79 -6.08 24.39
CA GLY A 45 -2.19 -7.48 24.31
C GLY A 45 -3.31 -7.80 23.32
N ASP A 46 -3.94 -6.81 22.66
CA ASP A 46 -4.84 -7.04 21.51
C ASP A 46 -4.08 -7.71 20.36
N THR A 47 -4.78 -8.44 19.50
CA THR A 47 -4.15 -9.15 18.38
C THR A 47 -4.64 -8.59 17.05
N ILE A 48 -3.70 -8.28 16.18
CA ILE A 48 -3.94 -7.67 14.87
C ILE A 48 -3.38 -8.59 13.78
N LEU A 49 -4.15 -8.80 12.73
CA LEU A 49 -3.73 -9.56 11.56
C LEU A 49 -3.12 -8.63 10.50
N VAL A 50 -1.86 -8.84 10.15
CA VAL A 50 -1.05 -7.94 9.31
C VAL A 50 -0.44 -8.72 8.16
N PRO A 51 -0.41 -8.16 6.91
CA PRO A 51 0.29 -8.81 5.81
C PRO A 51 1.80 -8.92 6.10
N ASN A 52 2.44 -9.91 5.52
CA ASN A 52 3.88 -10.06 5.51
C ASN A 52 4.29 -10.63 4.13
N PRO A 53 5.22 -10.00 3.39
CA PRO A 53 5.87 -8.73 3.73
C PRO A 53 4.89 -7.54 3.71
N ALA A 54 5.21 -6.44 4.44
CA ALA A 54 4.33 -5.30 4.60
C ALA A 54 5.05 -3.95 4.63
N TYR A 55 4.35 -2.90 4.28
CA TYR A 55 4.83 -1.55 4.55
C TYR A 55 4.93 -1.32 6.07
N PRO A 56 6.05 -0.79 6.59
CA PRO A 56 6.34 -0.79 8.02
C PRO A 56 5.23 -0.25 8.93
N ILE A 57 4.44 0.72 8.50
CA ILE A 57 3.37 1.28 9.35
C ILE A 57 2.28 0.25 9.70
N HIS A 58 2.07 -0.74 8.84
CA HIS A 58 1.06 -1.77 9.05
C HIS A 58 1.37 -2.66 10.28
N ALA A 59 2.64 -2.86 10.56
CA ALA A 59 3.11 -3.58 11.74
C ALA A 59 3.44 -2.62 12.89
N PHE A 60 4.35 -1.66 12.67
CA PHE A 60 4.86 -0.80 13.72
C PHE A 60 3.81 0.15 14.30
N GLY A 61 2.80 0.55 13.53
CA GLY A 61 1.67 1.32 14.07
C GLY A 61 0.97 0.64 15.23
N PHE A 62 0.92 -0.69 15.23
CA PHE A 62 0.31 -1.50 16.28
C PHE A 62 1.31 -1.95 17.35
N ILE A 63 2.55 -2.26 16.97
CA ILE A 63 3.63 -2.61 17.92
C ILE A 63 3.86 -1.47 18.93
N ILE A 64 3.84 -0.22 18.49
CA ILE A 64 3.99 0.96 19.36
C ILE A 64 2.89 1.02 20.44
N ASN A 65 1.72 0.44 20.16
CA ASN A 65 0.61 0.34 21.10
C ASN A 65 0.58 -1.01 21.88
N ASP A 66 1.71 -1.74 21.89
CA ASP A 66 1.88 -3.01 22.60
C ASP A 66 0.86 -4.10 22.17
N ALA A 67 0.44 -4.06 20.90
CA ALA A 67 -0.40 -5.10 20.31
C ALA A 67 0.44 -6.30 19.84
N ASN A 68 -0.16 -7.49 19.88
CA ASN A 68 0.39 -8.69 19.26
C ASN A 68 0.08 -8.70 17.77
N LEU A 69 1.01 -9.21 16.98
CA LEU A 69 0.79 -9.38 15.54
C LEU A 69 0.69 -10.87 15.18
N VAL A 70 -0.26 -11.15 14.32
CA VAL A 70 -0.33 -12.41 13.54
C VAL A 70 -0.11 -12.04 12.10
N HIS A 71 0.80 -12.73 11.42
CA HIS A 71 1.15 -12.44 10.03
C HIS A 71 0.48 -13.41 9.07
N TYR A 72 -0.06 -12.90 7.96
CA TYR A 72 -0.49 -13.68 6.82
C TYR A 72 0.37 -13.37 5.59
N ASN A 73 0.64 -14.39 4.79
CA ASN A 73 1.47 -14.27 3.60
C ASN A 73 0.66 -13.69 2.43
N ILE A 74 1.24 -12.71 1.72
CA ILE A 74 0.62 -12.06 0.56
C ILE A 74 1.32 -12.45 -0.76
N ASN A 75 2.02 -13.56 -0.80
CA ASN A 75 2.64 -14.03 -2.04
C ASN A 75 1.54 -14.44 -3.04
N SER A 76 1.71 -14.08 -4.31
CA SER A 76 0.76 -14.36 -5.40
C SER A 76 0.44 -15.84 -5.65
N GLU A 77 1.29 -16.74 -5.17
CA GLU A 77 1.10 -18.18 -5.29
C GLU A 77 0.13 -18.77 -4.25
N ILE A 78 -0.32 -17.96 -3.29
CA ILE A 78 -1.15 -18.39 -2.16
C ILE A 78 -2.60 -17.97 -2.37
N ASP A 79 -3.54 -18.86 -2.10
CA ASP A 79 -4.95 -18.49 -1.94
C ASP A 79 -5.10 -17.64 -0.68
N LEU A 80 -5.28 -16.34 -0.90
CA LEU A 80 -5.28 -15.33 0.16
C LEU A 80 -6.41 -15.55 1.17
N MET A 81 -7.61 -15.98 0.73
CA MET A 81 -8.72 -16.26 1.65
C MET A 81 -8.43 -17.46 2.55
N SER A 82 -7.89 -18.53 1.98
CA SER A 82 -7.49 -19.71 2.77
C SER A 82 -6.37 -19.39 3.75
N GLU A 83 -5.40 -18.59 3.35
CA GLU A 83 -4.31 -18.13 4.25
C GLU A 83 -4.86 -17.31 5.41
N ILE A 84 -5.68 -16.31 5.13
CA ILE A 84 -6.28 -15.43 6.16
C ILE A 84 -7.16 -16.25 7.10
N SER A 85 -8.07 -17.07 6.58
CA SER A 85 -8.98 -17.85 7.42
C SER A 85 -8.22 -18.83 8.32
N SER A 86 -7.18 -19.49 7.79
CA SER A 86 -6.31 -20.33 8.58
C SER A 86 -5.64 -19.57 9.75
N LYS A 87 -5.15 -18.33 9.51
CA LYS A 87 -4.55 -17.52 10.57
C LYS A 87 -5.57 -17.09 11.62
N VAL A 88 -6.78 -16.73 11.23
CA VAL A 88 -7.86 -16.35 12.14
C VAL A 88 -8.28 -17.56 13.01
N GLU A 89 -8.53 -18.70 12.39
CA GLU A 89 -9.00 -19.92 13.08
C GLU A 89 -7.95 -20.52 14.02
N ASN A 90 -6.66 -20.43 13.67
CA ASN A 90 -5.57 -20.94 14.50
C ASN A 90 -5.01 -19.89 15.49
N SER A 91 -5.55 -18.69 15.51
CA SER A 91 -5.11 -17.66 16.44
C SER A 91 -5.51 -18.02 17.89
N LYS A 92 -4.55 -17.92 18.83
CA LYS A 92 -4.81 -18.15 20.26
C LYS A 92 -5.68 -17.09 20.92
N LYS A 93 -5.81 -15.93 20.29
CA LYS A 93 -6.60 -14.78 20.75
C LYS A 93 -7.48 -14.30 19.60
N GLU A 94 -8.57 -13.65 19.93
CA GLU A 94 -9.43 -13.00 18.93
C GLU A 94 -8.66 -11.94 18.16
N ILE A 95 -8.81 -11.96 16.84
CA ILE A 95 -8.26 -10.93 15.95
C ILE A 95 -9.19 -9.73 15.98
N LYS A 96 -8.70 -8.60 16.46
CA LYS A 96 -9.49 -7.36 16.60
C LYS A 96 -9.59 -6.58 15.30
N ALA A 97 -8.51 -6.53 14.54
CA ALA A 97 -8.46 -5.84 13.25
C ALA A 97 -7.53 -6.56 12.27
N MET A 98 -7.79 -6.31 10.99
CA MET A 98 -6.99 -6.84 9.89
C MET A 98 -6.59 -5.69 8.96
N ILE A 99 -5.30 -5.66 8.59
CA ILE A 99 -4.78 -4.73 7.59
C ILE A 99 -4.82 -5.40 6.24
N LEU A 100 -5.38 -4.70 5.25
CA LEU A 100 -5.36 -5.07 3.83
C LEU A 100 -4.60 -3.97 3.08
N ASN A 101 -3.63 -4.34 2.24
CA ASN A 101 -2.87 -3.37 1.45
C ASN A 101 -2.79 -3.82 0.00
N PHE A 102 -3.71 -3.36 -0.82
CA PHE A 102 -3.77 -3.65 -2.25
C PHE A 102 -4.12 -2.38 -3.05
N PRO A 103 -3.30 -1.97 -4.04
CA PRO A 103 -2.02 -2.56 -4.44
C PRO A 103 -0.96 -2.49 -3.35
N SER A 104 -0.22 -3.58 -3.19
CA SER A 104 0.68 -3.78 -2.06
C SER A 104 2.01 -3.03 -2.19
N ASN A 105 2.51 -2.55 -1.09
CA ASN A 105 3.89 -2.19 -0.88
C ASN A 105 4.48 -3.16 0.18
N PRO A 106 5.43 -4.04 -0.18
CA PRO A 106 6.38 -3.93 -1.30
C PRO A 106 6.05 -4.73 -2.56
N THR A 107 5.14 -5.70 -2.53
CA THR A 107 5.04 -6.79 -3.52
C THR A 107 4.39 -6.38 -4.84
N ALA A 108 3.75 -5.22 -4.91
CA ALA A 108 2.94 -4.75 -6.04
C ALA A 108 1.72 -5.65 -6.37
N GLU A 109 1.37 -6.58 -5.48
CA GLU A 109 0.20 -7.43 -5.63
C GLU A 109 -1.09 -6.59 -5.61
N ILE A 110 -2.06 -7.04 -6.38
CA ILE A 110 -3.42 -6.49 -6.45
C ILE A 110 -4.43 -7.52 -5.96
N CYS A 111 -5.58 -7.08 -5.52
CA CYS A 111 -6.71 -7.97 -5.26
C CYS A 111 -7.88 -7.67 -6.17
N SER A 112 -8.79 -8.63 -6.31
CA SER A 112 -10.03 -8.47 -7.04
C SER A 112 -11.15 -7.93 -6.13
N LEU A 113 -12.20 -7.39 -6.74
CA LEU A 113 -13.42 -7.06 -5.99
C LEU A 113 -14.07 -8.33 -5.39
N ASP A 114 -13.92 -9.48 -6.03
CA ASP A 114 -14.48 -10.73 -5.52
C ASP A 114 -13.79 -11.17 -4.21
N PHE A 115 -12.49 -10.97 -4.08
CA PHE A 115 -11.82 -11.13 -2.79
C PHE A 115 -12.45 -10.25 -1.70
N TYR A 116 -12.75 -8.98 -2.00
CA TYR A 116 -13.43 -8.11 -1.04
C TYR A 116 -14.85 -8.56 -0.70
N LYS A 117 -15.59 -9.14 -1.66
CA LYS A 117 -16.90 -9.74 -1.42
C LYS A 117 -16.86 -10.97 -0.52
N GLU A 118 -15.73 -11.66 -0.45
CA GLU A 118 -15.51 -12.79 0.45
C GLU A 118 -15.02 -12.34 1.82
N ILE A 119 -14.03 -11.45 1.88
CA ILE A 119 -13.41 -11.05 3.15
C ILE A 119 -14.31 -10.17 4.01
N VAL A 120 -15.15 -9.30 3.43
CA VAL A 120 -16.06 -8.42 4.21
C VAL A 120 -17.06 -9.22 5.04
N PRO A 121 -17.86 -10.16 4.48
CA PRO A 121 -18.78 -10.97 5.29
C PRO A 121 -18.03 -11.88 6.26
N TYR A 122 -16.86 -12.39 5.89
CA TYR A 122 -16.02 -13.18 6.78
C TYR A 122 -15.57 -12.37 8.01
N ALA A 123 -15.04 -11.16 7.80
CA ALA A 123 -14.61 -10.27 8.88
C ALA A 123 -15.79 -9.85 9.77
N LYS A 124 -16.97 -9.57 9.20
CA LYS A 124 -18.20 -9.30 9.97
C LYS A 124 -18.56 -10.46 10.88
N LYS A 125 -18.54 -11.69 10.36
CA LYS A 125 -18.85 -12.92 11.15
C LYS A 125 -17.90 -13.09 12.33
N HIS A 126 -16.63 -12.68 12.19
CA HIS A 126 -15.61 -12.82 13.22
C HIS A 126 -15.38 -11.53 14.04
N ASN A 127 -16.22 -10.48 13.87
CA ASN A 127 -16.10 -9.17 14.52
C ASN A 127 -14.73 -8.51 14.30
N ILE A 128 -14.14 -8.68 13.12
CA ILE A 128 -12.82 -8.12 12.75
C ILE A 128 -13.05 -6.78 12.02
N ILE A 129 -12.39 -5.72 12.49
CA ILE A 129 -12.35 -4.42 11.81
C ILE A 129 -11.37 -4.51 10.65
N LEU A 130 -11.75 -4.00 9.48
CA LEU A 130 -10.92 -3.98 8.29
C LEU A 130 -10.29 -2.59 8.09
N LEU A 131 -8.97 -2.55 7.94
CA LEU A 131 -8.22 -1.35 7.59
C LEU A 131 -7.58 -1.55 6.21
N SER A 132 -8.14 -0.88 5.20
CA SER A 132 -7.69 -0.97 3.81
C SER A 132 -6.74 0.18 3.50
N ASP A 133 -5.46 -0.11 3.22
CA ASP A 133 -4.51 0.88 2.69
C ASP A 133 -4.52 0.85 1.16
N LEU A 134 -5.22 1.80 0.57
CA LEU A 134 -5.41 1.98 -0.87
C LEU A 134 -4.57 3.14 -1.42
N ALA A 135 -3.38 3.39 -0.88
CA ALA A 135 -2.53 4.51 -1.27
C ALA A 135 -2.13 4.48 -2.76
N TYR A 136 -2.14 3.32 -3.40
CA TYR A 136 -1.77 3.14 -4.82
C TYR A 136 -2.97 2.94 -5.74
N ALA A 137 -4.17 3.38 -5.35
CA ALA A 137 -5.41 3.24 -6.11
C ALA A 137 -5.32 3.61 -7.59
N GLU A 138 -4.47 4.60 -7.93
CA GLU A 138 -4.38 5.15 -9.27
C GLU A 138 -3.12 4.72 -10.05
N ILE A 139 -2.22 3.99 -9.43
CA ILE A 139 -1.00 3.50 -10.09
C ILE A 139 -1.18 2.04 -10.47
N TYR A 140 -1.80 1.80 -11.61
CA TYR A 140 -2.00 0.48 -12.25
C TYR A 140 -1.78 0.62 -13.76
N PHE A 141 -1.45 -0.46 -14.46
CA PHE A 141 -0.93 -0.37 -15.82
C PHE A 141 -1.84 -0.98 -16.89
N ASP A 142 -2.78 -1.83 -16.49
CA ASP A 142 -3.83 -2.35 -17.34
C ASP A 142 -5.21 -2.01 -16.75
N LYS A 143 -6.20 -1.75 -17.60
CA LYS A 143 -7.57 -1.43 -17.15
C LYS A 143 -8.22 -2.60 -16.39
N ASN A 144 -7.82 -3.83 -16.70
CA ASN A 144 -8.30 -5.03 -16.02
C ASN A 144 -7.70 -5.18 -14.61
N ASP A 145 -6.55 -4.54 -14.36
CA ASP A 145 -5.86 -4.56 -13.06
C ASP A 145 -6.24 -3.33 -12.19
N ARG A 146 -7.31 -2.60 -12.56
CA ARG A 146 -7.79 -1.43 -11.83
C ARG A 146 -8.17 -1.79 -10.39
N PRO A 147 -7.48 -1.24 -9.37
CA PRO A 147 -7.73 -1.59 -7.98
C PRO A 147 -9.14 -1.19 -7.54
N PRO A 148 -9.91 -2.10 -6.92
CA PRO A 148 -11.19 -1.78 -6.31
C PRO A 148 -11.03 -1.10 -4.96
N SER A 149 -12.07 -0.40 -4.50
CA SER A 149 -12.23 0.00 -3.10
C SER A 149 -12.96 -1.10 -2.34
N ILE A 150 -12.54 -1.38 -1.09
CA ILE A 150 -13.28 -2.28 -0.22
C ILE A 150 -14.72 -1.78 0.04
N LEU A 151 -14.91 -0.46 -0.02
CA LEU A 151 -16.21 0.17 0.19
C LEU A 151 -17.20 -0.02 -0.97
N GLU A 152 -16.78 -0.61 -2.09
CA GLU A 152 -17.68 -1.07 -3.15
C GLU A 152 -18.53 -2.29 -2.73
N VAL A 153 -18.13 -2.96 -1.66
CA VAL A 153 -18.86 -4.12 -1.13
C VAL A 153 -19.94 -3.67 -0.14
N ASP A 154 -21.15 -4.16 -0.33
CA ASP A 154 -22.26 -3.88 0.58
C ASP A 154 -21.94 -4.32 2.02
N GLY A 155 -22.21 -3.43 2.97
CA GLY A 155 -21.94 -3.65 4.38
C GLY A 155 -20.47 -3.43 4.81
N ALA A 156 -19.55 -3.14 3.88
CA ALA A 156 -18.16 -2.85 4.23
C ALA A 156 -18.04 -1.62 5.14
N LYS A 157 -18.84 -0.58 4.93
CA LYS A 157 -18.86 0.63 5.78
C LYS A 157 -19.16 0.37 7.25
N GLU A 158 -19.77 -0.77 7.57
CA GLU A 158 -20.09 -1.11 8.96
C GLU A 158 -18.84 -1.50 9.75
N ILE A 159 -17.78 -1.99 9.07
CA ILE A 159 -16.58 -2.57 9.70
C ILE A 159 -15.26 -2.07 9.12
N ALA A 160 -15.29 -1.26 8.07
CA ALA A 160 -14.06 -0.90 7.35
C ALA A 160 -13.76 0.60 7.39
N VAL A 161 -12.46 0.91 7.45
CA VAL A 161 -11.90 2.22 7.12
C VAL A 161 -10.86 2.03 6.02
N GLU A 162 -10.97 2.84 4.97
CA GLU A 162 -10.02 2.85 3.86
C GLU A 162 -9.19 4.12 3.87
N PHE A 163 -7.89 3.97 3.60
CA PHE A 163 -6.90 5.05 3.59
C PHE A 163 -6.41 5.30 2.18
N THR A 164 -6.50 6.55 1.72
CA THR A 164 -6.00 6.99 0.42
C THR A 164 -4.99 8.11 0.56
N SER A 165 -4.21 8.36 -0.49
CA SER A 165 -3.13 9.34 -0.46
C SER A 165 -3.00 10.06 -1.79
N LEU A 166 -2.88 11.39 -1.75
CA LEU A 166 -2.55 12.19 -2.94
C LEU A 166 -1.06 12.10 -3.30
N SER A 167 -0.23 11.57 -2.39
CA SER A 167 1.21 11.42 -2.60
C SER A 167 1.56 10.64 -3.87
N LYS A 168 0.73 9.65 -4.23
CA LYS A 168 0.95 8.75 -5.35
C LYS A 168 0.06 9.11 -6.54
N SER A 169 -1.24 9.22 -6.29
CA SER A 169 -2.25 9.49 -7.33
C SER A 169 -2.02 10.81 -8.07
N PHE A 170 -1.52 11.83 -7.37
CA PHE A 170 -1.30 13.16 -7.92
C PHE A 170 0.17 13.62 -7.84
N SER A 171 1.10 12.69 -7.58
CA SER A 171 2.53 13.01 -7.42
C SER A 171 2.81 14.14 -6.41
N MET A 172 2.09 14.15 -5.28
CA MET A 172 2.17 15.17 -4.22
C MET A 172 2.75 14.62 -2.90
N PRO A 173 3.93 13.93 -2.88
CA PRO A 173 4.40 13.26 -1.68
C PRO A 173 4.81 14.23 -0.55
N GLY A 174 5.36 15.40 -0.89
CA GLY A 174 5.79 16.43 0.07
C GLY A 174 4.63 17.22 0.69
N TRP A 175 3.45 17.20 0.07
CA TRP A 175 2.27 17.95 0.50
C TRP A 175 1.58 17.34 1.72
N ARG A 176 1.89 16.09 2.02
CA ARG A 176 1.37 15.35 3.19
C ARG A 176 -0.15 15.36 3.29
N MET A 177 -0.85 14.97 2.21
CA MET A 177 -2.30 14.87 2.20
C MET A 177 -2.76 13.45 1.90
N GLY A 178 -3.65 12.96 2.76
CA GLY A 178 -4.37 11.71 2.62
C GLY A 178 -5.77 11.81 3.22
N PHE A 179 -6.49 10.72 3.19
CA PHE A 179 -7.84 10.61 3.73
C PHE A 179 -8.02 9.25 4.40
N ALA A 180 -8.83 9.23 5.45
CA ALA A 180 -9.47 8.04 5.97
C ALA A 180 -10.97 8.16 5.70
N VAL A 181 -11.58 7.11 5.17
CA VAL A 181 -13.00 7.09 4.79
C VAL A 181 -13.64 5.76 5.15
N GLY A 182 -14.94 5.76 5.44
CA GLY A 182 -15.71 4.55 5.73
C GLY A 182 -16.53 4.63 7.01
N ASN A 183 -16.35 3.69 7.93
CA ASN A 183 -17.15 3.58 9.13
C ASN A 183 -17.21 4.89 9.93
N GLU A 184 -18.41 5.45 10.12
CA GLU A 184 -18.63 6.77 10.75
C GLU A 184 -18.13 6.84 12.20
N TYR A 185 -18.24 5.74 12.96
CA TYR A 185 -17.79 5.71 14.37
C TYR A 185 -16.28 5.73 14.46
N LEU A 186 -15.58 4.98 13.59
CA LEU A 186 -14.12 4.98 13.51
C LEU A 186 -13.59 6.32 12.97
N ILE A 187 -14.27 6.92 12.01
CA ILE A 187 -13.94 8.26 11.50
C ILE A 187 -14.16 9.32 12.59
N SER A 188 -15.23 9.21 13.36
CA SER A 188 -15.48 10.09 14.51
C SER A 188 -14.39 9.96 15.58
N ALA A 189 -13.99 8.73 15.92
CA ALA A 189 -12.89 8.47 16.85
C ALA A 189 -11.56 9.04 16.34
N LEU A 190 -11.26 8.86 15.04
CA LEU A 190 -10.07 9.44 14.40
C LEU A 190 -10.12 10.97 14.41
N THR A 191 -11.26 11.56 14.16
CA THR A 191 -11.47 13.02 14.26
C THR A 191 -11.18 13.51 15.68
N ARG A 192 -11.63 12.78 16.69
CA ARG A 192 -11.43 13.13 18.10
C ARG A 192 -9.95 13.08 18.49
N ILE A 193 -9.23 12.01 18.18
CA ILE A 193 -7.80 11.91 18.51
C ILE A 193 -7.00 12.99 17.78
N LYS A 194 -7.28 13.23 16.51
CA LYS A 194 -6.62 14.28 15.72
C LYS A 194 -6.87 15.68 16.26
N SER A 195 -8.02 15.95 16.86
CA SER A 195 -8.32 17.26 17.48
C SER A 195 -7.40 17.58 18.67
N TYR A 196 -6.72 16.58 19.23
CA TYR A 196 -5.73 16.78 20.30
C TYR A 196 -4.28 16.74 19.79
N LEU A 197 -4.03 16.07 18.67
CA LEU A 197 -2.67 15.86 18.14
C LEU A 197 -2.25 16.92 17.12
N ASP A 198 -3.20 17.35 16.30
CA ASP A 198 -2.97 18.34 15.26
C ASP A 198 -4.25 19.16 15.00
N TYR A 199 -4.11 20.28 14.30
CA TYR A 199 -5.23 21.12 13.87
C TYR A 199 -5.59 20.87 12.40
N GLY A 200 -5.20 19.70 11.85
CA GLY A 200 -5.38 19.36 10.46
C GLY A 200 -4.28 19.91 9.55
N ALA A 201 -4.39 19.61 8.27
CA ALA A 201 -3.42 20.05 7.27
C ALA A 201 -3.51 21.56 7.03
N PHE A 202 -2.39 22.17 6.68
CA PHE A 202 -2.29 23.60 6.33
C PHE A 202 -3.30 23.97 5.23
N THR A 203 -4.09 25.04 5.44
CA THR A 203 -5.22 25.39 4.56
C THR A 203 -4.87 25.50 3.07
N PRO A 204 -3.77 26.13 2.63
CA PRO A 204 -3.38 26.15 1.22
C PRO A 204 -3.20 24.75 0.62
N ILE A 205 -2.67 23.78 1.39
CA ILE A 205 -2.55 22.39 0.97
C ILE A 205 -3.95 21.76 0.80
N GLN A 206 -4.87 22.04 1.70
CA GLN A 206 -6.26 21.56 1.59
C GLN A 206 -6.94 22.09 0.32
N VAL A 207 -6.74 23.36 -0.02
CA VAL A 207 -7.28 23.98 -1.25
C VAL A 207 -6.67 23.34 -2.49
N ALA A 208 -5.34 23.22 -2.54
CA ALA A 208 -4.64 22.56 -3.65
C ALA A 208 -5.08 21.11 -3.83
N SER A 209 -5.28 20.39 -2.73
CA SER A 209 -5.78 19.00 -2.74
C SER A 209 -7.21 18.89 -3.26
N ALA A 210 -8.09 19.82 -2.89
CA ALA A 210 -9.44 19.88 -3.43
C ALA A 210 -9.44 20.17 -4.94
N THR A 211 -8.53 21.03 -5.40
CA THR A 211 -8.31 21.31 -6.83
C THR A 211 -7.85 20.06 -7.55
N ALA A 212 -6.84 19.35 -7.03
CA ALA A 212 -6.35 18.10 -7.60
C ALA A 212 -7.45 17.03 -7.71
N LEU A 213 -8.23 16.82 -6.65
CA LEU A 213 -9.34 15.86 -6.65
C LEU A 213 -10.47 16.20 -7.65
N ASN A 214 -10.65 17.48 -7.97
CA ASN A 214 -11.62 17.94 -8.94
C ASN A 214 -11.04 18.13 -10.35
N SER A 215 -9.74 17.87 -10.56
CA SER A 215 -9.11 17.97 -11.87
C SER A 215 -9.59 16.86 -12.81
N ASP A 216 -9.27 17.02 -14.08
CA ASP A 216 -9.55 16.02 -15.09
C ASP A 216 -8.74 14.73 -14.84
N VAL A 217 -9.30 13.59 -15.20
CA VAL A 217 -8.68 12.26 -15.02
C VAL A 217 -7.38 12.15 -15.83
N SER A 218 -7.23 12.91 -16.92
CA SER A 218 -6.01 12.92 -17.76
C SER A 218 -4.73 13.18 -16.96
N VAL A 219 -4.78 13.97 -15.88
CA VAL A 219 -3.63 14.22 -14.99
C VAL A 219 -3.15 12.91 -14.35
N ILE A 220 -4.08 12.06 -13.94
CA ILE A 220 -3.77 10.74 -13.37
C ILE A 220 -3.23 9.79 -14.46
N ASP A 221 -3.82 9.83 -15.63
CA ASP A 221 -3.40 9.02 -16.78
C ASP A 221 -1.96 9.36 -17.20
N GLU A 222 -1.59 10.64 -17.24
CA GLU A 222 -0.22 11.09 -17.52
C GLU A 222 0.78 10.54 -16.48
N ILE A 223 0.46 10.62 -15.19
CA ILE A 223 1.30 10.06 -14.11
C ILE A 223 1.43 8.55 -14.26
N ARG A 224 0.34 7.86 -14.55
CA ARG A 224 0.31 6.41 -14.77
C ARG A 224 1.18 6.00 -15.95
N ASP A 225 1.11 6.75 -17.05
CA ASP A 225 1.89 6.50 -18.27
C ASP A 225 3.39 6.64 -18.02
N ILE A 226 3.82 7.63 -17.21
CA ILE A 226 5.22 7.76 -16.80
C ILE A 226 5.71 6.51 -16.08
N TYR A 227 4.94 6.01 -15.11
CA TYR A 227 5.33 4.80 -14.36
C TYR A 227 5.26 3.54 -15.23
N ARG A 228 4.32 3.46 -16.16
CA ARG A 228 4.26 2.34 -17.12
C ARG A 228 5.50 2.29 -18.00
N GLN A 229 5.93 3.43 -18.56
CA GLN A 229 7.16 3.52 -19.37
C GLN A 229 8.39 3.11 -18.56
N ARG A 230 8.51 3.60 -17.33
CA ARG A 230 9.63 3.24 -16.44
C ARG A 230 9.62 1.76 -16.07
N ARG A 231 8.45 1.17 -15.81
CA ARG A 231 8.28 -0.27 -15.61
C ARG A 231 8.80 -1.06 -16.80
N ASP A 232 8.35 -0.71 -17.99
CA ASP A 232 8.71 -1.44 -19.21
C ASP A 232 10.23 -1.37 -19.45
N VAL A 233 10.83 -0.20 -19.26
CA VAL A 233 12.28 -0.01 -19.34
C VAL A 233 13.03 -0.79 -18.27
N LEU A 234 12.53 -0.83 -17.02
CA LEU A 234 13.14 -1.60 -15.94
C LEU A 234 13.15 -3.09 -16.31
N VAL A 235 11.98 -3.65 -16.59
CA VAL A 235 11.83 -5.09 -16.89
C VAL A 235 12.70 -5.49 -18.08
N GLU A 236 12.61 -4.75 -19.18
CA GLU A 236 13.38 -5.06 -20.40
C GLU A 236 14.90 -4.95 -20.18
N SER A 237 15.36 -3.85 -19.57
CA SER A 237 16.80 -3.62 -19.46
C SER A 237 17.48 -4.50 -18.43
N PHE A 238 16.77 -4.86 -17.34
CA PHE A 238 17.30 -5.75 -16.31
C PHE A 238 17.33 -7.21 -16.78
N SER A 239 16.29 -7.65 -17.52
CA SER A 239 16.31 -8.98 -18.16
C SER A 239 17.51 -9.15 -19.10
N ARG A 240 17.78 -8.15 -19.95
CA ARG A 240 18.98 -8.15 -20.82
C ARG A 240 20.31 -8.14 -20.04
N SER A 241 20.26 -7.79 -18.79
CA SER A 241 21.44 -7.78 -17.89
C SER A 241 21.55 -9.04 -17.04
N GLY A 242 20.67 -10.03 -17.24
CA GLY A 242 20.70 -11.32 -16.55
C GLY A 242 19.87 -11.38 -15.26
N TRP A 243 18.96 -10.42 -15.05
CA TRP A 243 18.02 -10.44 -13.92
C TRP A 243 16.60 -10.24 -14.40
N ASP A 244 15.83 -11.33 -14.44
CA ASP A 244 14.42 -11.30 -14.82
C ASP A 244 13.57 -10.81 -13.65
N ILE A 245 13.08 -9.57 -13.80
CA ILE A 245 12.21 -8.94 -12.81
C ILE A 245 10.75 -9.15 -13.26
N PRO A 246 9.87 -9.73 -12.42
CA PRO A 246 8.44 -9.83 -12.72
C PRO A 246 7.84 -8.45 -13.00
N SER A 247 7.07 -8.33 -14.09
CA SER A 247 6.43 -7.06 -14.45
C SER A 247 5.32 -6.73 -13.46
N PRO A 248 5.42 -5.68 -12.63
CA PRO A 248 4.37 -5.34 -11.69
C PRO A 248 3.12 -4.85 -12.41
N LYS A 249 1.96 -5.23 -11.91
CA LYS A 249 0.64 -4.79 -12.43
C LYS A 249 0.26 -3.41 -11.93
N ALA A 250 0.76 -3.01 -10.78
CA ALA A 250 0.46 -1.76 -10.12
C ALA A 250 1.65 -1.24 -9.32
N THR A 251 1.48 -0.12 -8.65
CA THR A 251 2.44 0.61 -7.82
C THR A 251 3.60 1.26 -8.59
N MET A 252 4.52 1.86 -7.88
CA MET A 252 5.78 2.41 -8.40
C MET A 252 6.98 1.55 -8.03
N PHE A 253 6.73 0.26 -7.70
CA PHE A 253 7.74 -0.70 -7.27
C PHE A 253 7.68 -1.96 -8.12
N ALA A 254 8.83 -2.61 -8.24
CA ALA A 254 8.93 -4.00 -8.64
C ALA A 254 9.48 -4.81 -7.45
N TRP A 255 8.90 -5.97 -7.22
CA TRP A 255 9.32 -6.92 -6.21
C TRP A 255 9.91 -8.13 -6.91
N SER A 256 11.15 -8.46 -6.59
CA SER A 256 11.86 -9.52 -7.28
C SER A 256 12.69 -10.36 -6.33
N SER A 257 12.71 -11.66 -6.57
CA SER A 257 13.71 -12.53 -5.97
C SER A 257 15.12 -12.15 -6.44
N LEU A 258 16.12 -12.47 -5.62
CA LEU A 258 17.50 -12.30 -6.00
C LEU A 258 17.83 -13.10 -7.27
N PRO A 259 18.74 -12.59 -8.15
CA PRO A 259 19.22 -13.36 -9.30
C PRO A 259 19.82 -14.68 -8.84
N GLU A 260 19.71 -15.73 -9.67
CA GLU A 260 20.16 -17.10 -9.34
C GLU A 260 21.62 -17.11 -8.84
N LYS A 261 22.49 -16.36 -9.49
CA LYS A 261 23.92 -16.21 -9.11
C LYS A 261 24.12 -15.77 -7.66
N TYR A 262 23.17 -15.01 -7.09
CA TYR A 262 23.28 -14.37 -5.79
C TYR A 262 22.26 -14.88 -4.74
N LYS A 263 21.53 -15.95 -5.03
CA LYS A 263 20.57 -16.54 -4.08
C LYS A 263 21.16 -17.07 -2.78
N HIS A 264 22.48 -17.23 -2.74
CA HIS A 264 23.22 -17.61 -1.54
C HIS A 264 23.42 -16.45 -0.55
N LEU A 265 23.18 -15.20 -0.98
CA LEU A 265 23.25 -14.01 -0.14
C LEU A 265 21.90 -13.73 0.51
N SER A 266 21.93 -13.09 1.68
CA SER A 266 20.73 -12.47 2.26
C SER A 266 20.30 -11.23 1.45
N SER A 267 19.03 -10.83 1.60
CA SER A 267 18.48 -9.62 0.98
C SER A 267 19.33 -8.37 1.30
N LEU A 268 19.79 -8.27 2.55
CA LEU A 268 20.64 -7.15 3.00
C LEU A 268 22.03 -7.20 2.38
N GLU A 269 22.70 -8.36 2.35
CA GLU A 269 24.03 -8.52 1.75
C GLU A 269 24.00 -8.21 0.25
N PHE A 270 22.98 -8.71 -0.45
CA PHE A 270 22.78 -8.41 -1.87
C PHE A 270 22.56 -6.91 -2.10
N SER A 271 21.73 -6.27 -1.29
CA SER A 271 21.47 -4.82 -1.40
C SER A 271 22.74 -3.99 -1.17
N LYS A 272 23.57 -4.36 -0.19
CA LYS A 272 24.89 -3.72 0.05
C LYS A 272 25.82 -3.91 -1.12
N MET A 273 25.93 -5.13 -1.63
CA MET A 273 26.78 -5.44 -2.79
C MET A 273 26.38 -4.63 -4.03
N LEU A 274 25.08 -4.47 -4.28
CA LEU A 274 24.58 -3.65 -5.40
C LEU A 274 24.99 -2.18 -5.26
N ILE A 275 24.97 -1.62 -4.06
CA ILE A 275 25.45 -0.25 -3.81
C ILE A 275 26.95 -0.14 -4.04
N GLU A 276 27.74 -1.05 -3.47
CA GLU A 276 29.20 -0.99 -3.48
C GLU A 276 29.80 -1.27 -4.86
N LYS A 277 29.19 -2.18 -5.63
CA LYS A 277 29.77 -2.66 -6.89
C LYS A 277 29.06 -2.19 -8.16
N ALA A 278 27.80 -1.76 -8.04
CA ALA A 278 27.00 -1.40 -9.20
C ALA A 278 26.34 0.00 -9.11
N ASP A 279 26.53 0.73 -8.03
CA ASP A 279 25.87 2.03 -7.77
C ASP A 279 24.33 1.94 -7.86
N ILE A 280 23.76 0.81 -7.42
CA ILE A 280 22.32 0.56 -7.44
C ILE A 280 21.80 0.44 -6.01
N ALA A 281 20.86 1.31 -5.63
CA ALA A 281 20.17 1.22 -4.37
C ALA A 281 18.82 0.51 -4.53
N VAL A 282 18.64 -0.57 -3.78
CA VAL A 282 17.35 -1.30 -3.65
C VAL A 282 17.00 -1.41 -2.17
N SER A 283 15.72 -1.67 -1.88
CA SER A 283 15.33 -1.96 -0.49
C SER A 283 15.41 -3.46 -0.24
N PRO A 284 16.17 -3.93 0.78
CA PRO A 284 16.22 -5.34 1.11
C PRO A 284 14.85 -5.82 1.60
N GLY A 285 14.49 -7.04 1.22
CA GLY A 285 13.14 -7.55 1.45
C GLY A 285 12.85 -7.89 2.92
N ASP A 286 13.86 -8.32 3.68
CA ASP A 286 13.76 -8.53 5.13
C ASP A 286 13.32 -7.28 5.90
N GLY A 287 13.61 -6.08 5.37
CA GLY A 287 13.11 -4.80 5.91
C GLY A 287 11.59 -4.62 5.84
N PHE A 288 10.87 -5.52 5.15
CA PHE A 288 9.41 -5.55 5.05
C PHE A 288 8.79 -6.71 5.83
N GLY A 289 9.59 -7.53 6.50
CA GLY A 289 9.17 -8.70 7.25
C GLY A 289 9.88 -9.97 6.80
N GLU A 290 9.76 -11.03 7.61
CA GLU A 290 10.51 -12.28 7.41
C GLU A 290 10.24 -12.97 6.07
N TYR A 291 9.01 -12.87 5.53
CA TYR A 291 8.67 -13.44 4.21
C TYR A 291 9.22 -12.62 3.04
N GLY A 292 9.86 -11.49 3.32
CA GLY A 292 10.60 -10.70 2.34
C GLY A 292 12.04 -11.13 2.16
N GLU A 293 12.57 -12.07 2.99
CA GLU A 293 13.93 -12.56 2.82
C GLU A 293 14.07 -13.30 1.48
N GLY A 294 15.20 -13.09 0.80
CA GLY A 294 15.46 -13.57 -0.56
C GLY A 294 14.86 -12.72 -1.68
N TYR A 295 14.27 -11.56 -1.32
CA TYR A 295 13.69 -10.59 -2.25
C TYR A 295 14.27 -9.20 -2.06
N VAL A 296 14.08 -8.35 -3.07
CA VAL A 296 14.35 -6.90 -2.98
C VAL A 296 13.24 -6.12 -3.66
N ARG A 297 13.02 -4.89 -3.18
CA ARG A 297 12.12 -3.94 -3.82
C ARG A 297 12.92 -2.91 -4.61
N LEU A 298 12.65 -2.84 -5.92
CA LEU A 298 13.15 -1.84 -6.83
C LEU A 298 12.14 -0.71 -6.97
N SER A 299 12.61 0.54 -6.99
CA SER A 299 11.75 1.72 -7.14
C SER A 299 11.87 2.31 -8.53
N MET A 300 10.71 2.58 -9.18
CA MET A 300 10.64 3.17 -10.52
C MET A 300 10.49 4.69 -10.49
N VAL A 301 11.06 5.35 -9.47
CA VAL A 301 10.96 6.81 -9.32
C VAL A 301 11.97 7.59 -10.17
N GLU A 302 13.04 6.95 -10.60
CA GLU A 302 14.03 7.52 -11.49
C GLU A 302 13.58 7.50 -12.96
N ASN A 303 14.19 8.36 -13.77
CA ASN A 303 13.90 8.40 -15.21
C ASN A 303 14.50 7.18 -15.95
N GLU A 304 14.03 6.95 -17.18
CA GLU A 304 14.40 5.78 -18.00
C GLU A 304 15.91 5.71 -18.29
N GLN A 305 16.60 6.85 -18.39
CA GLN A 305 18.04 6.89 -18.63
C GLN A 305 18.82 6.36 -17.43
N ARG A 306 18.39 6.73 -16.21
CA ARG A 306 18.98 6.24 -14.95
C ARG A 306 18.69 4.76 -14.76
N ILE A 307 17.48 4.30 -15.11
CA ILE A 307 17.14 2.87 -15.05
C ILE A 307 18.04 2.07 -16.00
N ARG A 308 18.21 2.54 -17.25
CA ARG A 308 19.14 1.88 -18.20
C ARG A 308 20.60 1.94 -17.75
N GLN A 309 21.00 3.00 -17.05
CA GLN A 309 22.35 3.08 -16.47
C GLN A 309 22.54 2.02 -15.38
N ALA A 310 21.58 1.88 -14.48
CA ALA A 310 21.61 0.83 -13.46
C ALA A 310 21.69 -0.57 -14.10
N ALA A 311 20.91 -0.84 -15.15
CA ALA A 311 20.99 -2.10 -15.87
C ALA A 311 22.38 -2.38 -16.48
N ARG A 312 23.04 -1.35 -17.05
CA ARG A 312 24.42 -1.51 -17.56
C ARG A 312 25.43 -1.81 -16.44
N ASN A 313 25.27 -1.16 -15.28
CA ASN A 313 26.15 -1.42 -14.13
C ASN A 313 25.92 -2.85 -13.61
N LEU A 314 24.64 -3.26 -13.49
CA LEU A 314 24.28 -4.62 -13.12
C LEU A 314 24.91 -5.65 -14.06
N LYS A 315 24.85 -5.42 -15.39
CA LYS A 315 25.42 -6.35 -16.37
C LYS A 315 26.91 -6.59 -16.12
N ARG A 316 27.70 -5.55 -15.84
CA ARG A 316 29.13 -5.70 -15.51
C ARG A 316 29.32 -6.61 -14.29
N LEU A 317 28.51 -6.40 -13.25
CA LEU A 317 28.55 -7.23 -12.04
C LEU A 317 28.12 -8.68 -12.32
N MET A 318 27.18 -8.90 -13.24
CA MET A 318 26.73 -10.26 -13.61
C MET A 318 27.78 -11.00 -14.46
N ASP A 319 28.60 -10.27 -15.24
CA ASP A 319 29.62 -10.81 -16.11
C ASP A 319 30.96 -11.12 -15.34
N GLU A 320 31.16 -10.57 -14.11
CA GLU A 320 32.25 -10.93 -13.18
C GLU A 320 32.07 -12.33 -12.58
#